data_2ca98366f94aabdffffa69592bd34cac
#
_entry.id   2ca98366f94aabdffffa69592bd34cac
#
_cell.length_a   1.000
_cell.length_b   1.000
_cell.length_c   1.000
_cell.angle_alpha   90.00
_cell.angle_beta   90.00
_cell.angle_gamma   90.00
#
_symmetry.space_group_name_H-M   'P 1'
#
loop_
_entity.id
_entity.type
_entity.pdbx_description
1 polymer ?
#
loop_
_entity_poly.entity_id
_entity_poly.type
_entity_poly.pdbx_seq_one_letter_code
_entity_poly.pdbx_strand_id
1 'polypeptide(L)'
;VSSPTKNKWTQPGFIVVVAILAFSAVGMNVAVGYLKLIFLKEAVPLKQPLSTVPEHLGQWVQVSKDEPLDKELQATLATDKYVFRDYVDTKLVSPQDLAKFDGLGSFERKKLAAIIQASNPRAVISMALTYYTGGVDTVAHIPERCYVADGYQPTETPETLSWNMGPGRLGKTAANPNIDVRFINFEDQTGHGRVTKRVAYFFFADGQYESDPLSVRQTLGNLRFKHAFYSKVELMSIIPD
;
A
#
# COMPACT_ATOMS: atom_id res chain seq x y z
N VAL A 1 5.90 -42.75 -57.81
CA VAL A 1 4.83 -43.23 -56.90
C VAL A 1 4.83 -42.29 -55.71
N SER A 2 3.94 -41.32 -55.68
CA SER A 2 3.78 -40.41 -54.56
C SER A 2 2.96 -41.11 -53.46
N SER A 3 3.56 -41.33 -52.29
CA SER A 3 2.88 -41.83 -51.10
C SER A 3 1.75 -40.89 -50.71
N PRO A 4 0.54 -41.36 -50.40
CA PRO A 4 -0.53 -40.49 -49.95
C PRO A 4 -0.13 -39.85 -48.59
N THR A 5 -0.04 -38.53 -48.55
CA THR A 5 0.18 -37.78 -47.31
C THR A 5 -1.01 -38.03 -46.38
N LYS A 6 -0.81 -38.91 -45.39
CA LYS A 6 -1.82 -39.11 -44.32
C LYS A 6 -2.20 -37.77 -43.72
N ASN A 7 -3.47 -37.41 -43.80
CA ASN A 7 -3.98 -36.16 -43.24
C ASN A 7 -3.70 -36.17 -41.72
N LYS A 8 -2.84 -35.23 -41.25
CA LYS A 8 -2.40 -35.14 -39.85
C LYS A 8 -3.58 -34.96 -38.89
N TRP A 9 -4.69 -34.37 -39.35
CA TRP A 9 -5.89 -34.07 -38.58
C TRP A 9 -6.74 -35.31 -38.25
N THR A 10 -6.57 -36.43 -38.98
CA THR A 10 -7.31 -37.67 -38.75
C THR A 10 -6.50 -38.73 -38.02
N GLN A 11 -5.31 -38.38 -37.51
CA GLN A 11 -4.53 -39.31 -36.71
C GLN A 11 -5.19 -39.57 -35.36
N PRO A 12 -5.29 -40.82 -34.88
CA PRO A 12 -5.95 -41.12 -33.59
C PRO A 12 -5.38 -40.34 -32.43
N GLY A 13 -4.07 -40.13 -32.38
CA GLY A 13 -3.42 -39.33 -31.35
C GLY A 13 -3.86 -37.87 -31.34
N PHE A 14 -4.05 -37.24 -32.51
CA PHE A 14 -4.55 -35.87 -32.62
C PHE A 14 -5.99 -35.76 -32.09
N ILE A 15 -6.86 -36.71 -32.47
CA ILE A 15 -8.25 -36.72 -32.00
C ILE A 15 -8.32 -36.89 -30.49
N VAL A 16 -7.49 -37.77 -29.91
CA VAL A 16 -7.43 -37.97 -28.46
C VAL A 16 -7.00 -36.65 -27.74
N VAL A 17 -5.97 -35.97 -28.24
CA VAL A 17 -5.52 -34.69 -27.65
C VAL A 17 -6.62 -33.64 -27.75
N VAL A 18 -7.27 -33.49 -28.89
CA VAL A 18 -8.39 -32.55 -29.07
C VAL A 18 -9.55 -32.85 -28.13
N ALA A 19 -9.90 -34.15 -28.00
CA ALA A 19 -10.95 -34.60 -27.09
C ALA A 19 -10.60 -34.25 -25.63
N ILE A 20 -9.36 -34.50 -25.16
CA ILE A 20 -8.92 -34.14 -23.81
C ILE A 20 -9.02 -32.64 -23.60
N LEU A 21 -8.54 -31.82 -24.53
CA LEU A 21 -8.62 -30.37 -24.45
C LEU A 21 -10.06 -29.85 -24.40
N ALA A 22 -10.94 -30.43 -25.23
CA ALA A 22 -12.36 -30.07 -25.25
C ALA A 22 -13.04 -30.43 -23.91
N PHE A 23 -12.84 -31.65 -23.40
CA PHE A 23 -13.36 -32.04 -22.08
C PHE A 23 -12.82 -31.19 -20.96
N SER A 24 -11.52 -30.85 -21.00
CA SER A 24 -10.90 -29.94 -20.00
C SER A 24 -11.50 -28.54 -20.05
N ALA A 25 -11.72 -28.00 -21.25
CA ALA A 25 -12.33 -26.67 -21.43
C ALA A 25 -13.79 -26.65 -20.93
N VAL A 26 -14.57 -27.66 -21.25
CA VAL A 26 -15.96 -27.80 -20.78
C VAL A 26 -15.97 -27.98 -19.26
N GLY A 27 -15.14 -28.87 -18.72
CA GLY A 27 -15.01 -29.12 -17.29
C GLY A 27 -14.62 -27.87 -16.51
N MET A 28 -13.68 -27.11 -17.04
CA MET A 28 -13.25 -25.81 -16.45
C MET A 28 -14.41 -24.81 -16.42
N ASN A 29 -15.14 -24.63 -17.53
CA ASN A 29 -16.28 -23.71 -17.58
C ASN A 29 -17.38 -24.11 -16.58
N VAL A 30 -17.69 -25.39 -16.49
CA VAL A 30 -18.67 -25.89 -15.49
C VAL A 30 -18.18 -25.65 -14.09
N ALA A 31 -16.90 -25.93 -13.79
CA ALA A 31 -16.32 -25.71 -12.48
C ALA A 31 -16.33 -24.22 -12.09
N VAL A 32 -15.92 -23.32 -13.01
CA VAL A 32 -15.95 -21.86 -12.80
C VAL A 32 -17.36 -21.38 -12.49
N GLY A 33 -18.35 -21.82 -13.28
CA GLY A 33 -19.76 -21.45 -13.07
C GLY A 33 -20.33 -21.99 -11.75
N TYR A 34 -20.07 -23.27 -11.45
CA TYR A 34 -20.55 -23.93 -10.22
C TYR A 34 -19.92 -23.33 -8.96
N LEU A 35 -18.61 -23.06 -8.98
CA LEU A 35 -17.88 -22.46 -7.87
C LEU A 35 -18.03 -20.94 -7.80
N LYS A 36 -18.71 -20.32 -8.77
CA LYS A 36 -18.87 -18.86 -8.89
C LYS A 36 -17.55 -18.11 -8.82
N LEU A 37 -16.53 -18.61 -9.53
CA LEU A 37 -15.20 -18.01 -9.53
C LEU A 37 -15.18 -16.74 -10.38
N ILE A 38 -14.59 -15.67 -9.84
CA ILE A 38 -14.51 -14.35 -10.45
C ILE A 38 -13.05 -14.00 -10.68
N PHE A 39 -12.60 -14.04 -11.94
CA PHE A 39 -11.23 -13.75 -12.33
C PHE A 39 -10.99 -12.25 -12.58
N LEU A 40 -12.03 -11.53 -13.04
CA LEU A 40 -11.95 -10.10 -13.29
C LEU A 40 -12.57 -9.34 -12.10
N LYS A 41 -11.73 -8.61 -11.38
CA LYS A 41 -12.16 -7.82 -10.22
C LYS A 41 -12.72 -6.47 -10.64
N GLU A 42 -13.81 -6.09 -10.02
CA GLU A 42 -14.39 -4.76 -10.19
C GLU A 42 -13.76 -3.75 -9.22
N ALA A 43 -13.59 -2.54 -9.71
CA ALA A 43 -13.10 -1.44 -8.89
C ALA A 43 -14.15 -0.98 -7.88
N VAL A 44 -13.68 -0.59 -6.69
CA VAL A 44 -14.49 0.03 -5.64
C VAL A 44 -14.09 1.50 -5.55
N PRO A 45 -14.97 2.45 -5.87
CA PRO A 45 -14.64 3.86 -5.71
C PRO A 45 -14.52 4.23 -4.23
N LEU A 46 -13.63 5.18 -3.94
CA LEU A 46 -13.56 5.78 -2.60
C LEU A 46 -14.90 6.45 -2.24
N LYS A 47 -15.37 6.23 -1.03
CA LYS A 47 -16.59 6.91 -0.49
C LYS A 47 -16.34 8.40 -0.29
N GLN A 48 -15.11 8.77 0.05
CA GLN A 48 -14.68 10.15 0.27
C GLN A 48 -13.25 10.32 -0.30
N PRO A 49 -12.90 11.50 -0.82
CA PRO A 49 -11.52 11.78 -1.23
C PRO A 49 -10.54 11.63 -0.07
N LEU A 50 -9.32 11.18 -0.34
CA LEU A 50 -8.29 11.04 0.71
C LEU A 50 -7.88 12.39 1.32
N SER A 51 -8.09 13.50 0.62
CA SER A 51 -7.89 14.85 1.14
C SER A 51 -8.77 15.19 2.34
N THR A 52 -9.85 14.42 2.59
CA THR A 52 -10.71 14.59 3.78
C THR A 52 -10.10 14.02 5.06
N VAL A 53 -8.95 13.37 4.99
CA VAL A 53 -8.17 13.00 6.20
C VAL A 53 -7.95 14.26 7.04
N PRO A 54 -8.25 14.24 8.36
CA PRO A 54 -8.18 15.44 9.18
C PRO A 54 -6.78 16.05 9.21
N GLU A 55 -6.72 17.38 9.21
CA GLU A 55 -5.48 18.13 9.42
C GLU A 55 -4.96 18.00 10.87
N HIS A 56 -5.86 17.65 11.80
CA HIS A 56 -5.55 17.42 13.22
C HIS A 56 -5.80 15.95 13.57
N LEU A 57 -4.76 15.24 13.96
CA LEU A 57 -4.79 13.85 14.40
C LEU A 57 -4.35 13.76 15.88
N GLY A 58 -5.26 14.08 16.79
CA GLY A 58 -4.93 14.18 18.20
C GLY A 58 -3.97 15.36 18.46
N GLN A 59 -2.75 15.07 18.91
CA GLN A 59 -1.70 16.08 19.13
C GLN A 59 -0.90 16.44 17.86
N TRP A 60 -1.15 15.76 16.76
CA TRP A 60 -0.45 15.95 15.49
C TRP A 60 -1.20 16.94 14.61
N VAL A 61 -0.50 17.96 14.10
CA VAL A 61 -1.05 18.98 13.21
C VAL A 61 -0.34 18.92 11.88
N GLN A 62 -1.11 18.88 10.79
CA GLN A 62 -0.57 18.91 9.44
C GLN A 62 0.14 20.25 9.18
N VAL A 63 1.37 20.16 8.68
CA VAL A 63 2.17 21.33 8.31
C VAL A 63 2.50 21.40 6.81
N SER A 64 2.45 20.29 6.10
CA SER A 64 2.57 20.26 4.63
C SER A 64 1.26 20.65 3.95
N LYS A 65 1.32 21.01 2.67
CA LYS A 65 0.14 21.17 1.80
C LYS A 65 -0.05 19.92 0.95
N ASP A 66 -1.31 19.58 0.67
CA ASP A 66 -1.61 18.52 -0.30
C ASP A 66 -1.24 19.03 -1.70
N GLU A 67 -0.33 18.34 -2.37
CA GLU A 67 0.12 18.65 -3.71
C GLU A 67 0.03 17.41 -4.60
N PRO A 68 -0.37 17.59 -5.85
CA PRO A 68 -0.30 16.49 -6.82
C PRO A 68 1.17 16.13 -7.07
N LEU A 69 1.43 14.84 -7.17
CA LEU A 69 2.72 14.34 -7.65
C LEU A 69 2.89 14.71 -9.14
N ASP A 70 4.13 14.82 -9.57
CA ASP A 70 4.41 14.89 -10.99
C ASP A 70 3.98 13.60 -11.71
N LYS A 71 3.85 13.67 -13.03
CA LYS A 71 3.31 12.54 -13.81
C LYS A 71 4.16 11.29 -13.77
N GLU A 72 5.46 11.41 -13.61
CA GLU A 72 6.39 10.28 -13.54
C GLU A 72 6.27 9.56 -12.20
N LEU A 73 6.28 10.30 -11.10
CA LEU A 73 6.05 9.75 -9.76
C LEU A 73 4.64 9.15 -9.63
N GLN A 74 3.62 9.80 -10.20
CA GLN A 74 2.27 9.25 -10.21
C GLN A 74 2.17 7.96 -11.01
N ALA A 75 2.82 7.87 -12.17
CA ALA A 75 2.88 6.65 -12.97
C ALA A 75 3.61 5.52 -12.22
N THR A 76 4.70 5.86 -11.53
CA THR A 76 5.42 4.91 -10.68
C THR A 76 4.55 4.44 -9.52
N LEU A 77 3.79 5.33 -8.87
CA LEU A 77 2.89 5.00 -7.76
C LEU A 77 1.72 4.08 -8.21
N ALA A 78 1.41 4.07 -9.50
CA ALA A 78 0.34 3.28 -10.13
C ALA A 78 -1.05 3.53 -9.51
N THR A 79 -1.29 4.70 -8.94
CA THR A 79 -2.59 5.18 -8.46
C THR A 79 -2.65 6.69 -8.48
N ASP A 80 -3.83 7.24 -8.72
CA ASP A 80 -4.15 8.67 -8.59
C ASP A 80 -4.85 9.00 -7.26
N LYS A 81 -4.99 8.00 -6.39
CA LYS A 81 -5.64 8.10 -5.09
C LYS A 81 -4.59 8.01 -3.99
N TYR A 82 -4.02 9.14 -3.62
CA TYR A 82 -2.99 9.25 -2.59
C TYR A 82 -3.09 10.56 -1.83
N VAL A 83 -2.49 10.59 -0.64
CA VAL A 83 -2.19 11.79 0.13
C VAL A 83 -0.87 11.59 0.87
N PHE A 84 0.01 12.59 0.80
CA PHE A 84 1.29 12.64 1.51
C PHE A 84 1.33 13.88 2.36
N ARG A 85 1.50 13.71 3.68
CA ARG A 85 1.45 14.81 4.64
C ARG A 85 2.52 14.69 5.70
N ASP A 86 3.08 15.82 6.07
CA ASP A 86 3.92 15.95 7.25
C ASP A 86 3.10 16.55 8.38
N TYR A 87 3.24 15.93 9.56
CA TYR A 87 2.59 16.34 10.79
C TYR A 87 3.65 16.66 11.83
N VAL A 88 3.38 17.66 12.68
CA VAL A 88 4.20 18.00 13.84
C VAL A 88 3.44 17.75 15.13
N ASP A 89 4.17 17.30 16.16
CA ASP A 89 3.64 17.08 17.50
C ASP A 89 3.57 18.43 18.25
N THR A 90 2.36 18.88 18.55
CA THR A 90 2.11 20.13 19.28
C THR A 90 2.60 20.11 20.73
N LYS A 91 2.96 18.94 21.27
CA LYS A 91 3.59 18.82 22.59
C LYS A 91 5.11 19.04 22.53
N LEU A 92 5.71 18.88 21.36
CA LEU A 92 7.15 18.97 21.14
C LEU A 92 7.55 20.24 20.38
N VAL A 93 6.60 20.91 19.72
CA VAL A 93 6.81 22.13 18.93
C VAL A 93 6.03 23.27 19.57
N SER A 94 6.69 24.42 19.78
CA SER A 94 6.03 25.56 20.40
C SER A 94 4.95 26.18 19.51
N PRO A 95 3.90 26.82 20.08
CA PRO A 95 2.90 27.52 19.28
C PRO A 95 3.51 28.61 18.38
N GLN A 96 4.62 29.27 18.82
CA GLN A 96 5.34 30.23 18.02
C GLN A 96 6.02 29.61 16.79
N ASP A 97 6.57 28.40 16.93
CA ASP A 97 7.17 27.67 15.80
C ASP A 97 6.10 27.14 14.84
N LEU A 98 4.96 26.71 15.36
CA LEU A 98 3.81 26.34 14.53
C LEU A 98 3.29 27.52 13.72
N ALA A 99 3.19 28.71 14.31
CA ALA A 99 2.74 29.92 13.61
C ALA A 99 3.66 30.33 12.45
N LYS A 100 4.94 29.87 12.44
CA LYS A 100 5.85 30.14 11.31
C LYS A 100 5.44 29.44 10.02
N PHE A 101 4.58 28.42 10.09
CA PHE A 101 4.04 27.77 8.90
C PHE A 101 2.96 28.61 8.19
N ASP A 102 2.38 29.60 8.88
CA ASP A 102 1.33 30.43 8.33
C ASP A 102 1.85 31.26 7.14
N GLY A 103 1.08 31.28 6.05
CA GLY A 103 1.42 32.01 4.84
C GLY A 103 2.53 31.41 3.98
N LEU A 104 3.25 30.37 4.45
CA LEU A 104 4.31 29.72 3.68
C LEU A 104 3.77 28.88 2.52
N GLY A 105 4.53 28.84 1.41
CA GLY A 105 4.36 27.91 0.32
C GLY A 105 4.79 26.49 0.70
N SER A 106 4.53 25.52 -0.17
CA SER A 106 4.81 24.10 0.12
C SER A 106 6.30 23.82 0.30
N PHE A 107 7.14 24.45 -0.50
CA PHE A 107 8.59 24.27 -0.41
C PHE A 107 9.13 24.79 0.94
N GLU A 108 8.72 26.00 1.34
CA GLU A 108 9.13 26.61 2.60
C GLU A 108 8.62 25.82 3.80
N ARG A 109 7.40 25.27 3.73
CA ARG A 109 6.83 24.40 4.76
C ARG A 109 7.65 23.12 4.92
N LYS A 110 8.01 22.45 3.83
CA LYS A 110 8.88 21.26 3.85
C LYS A 110 10.25 21.58 4.47
N LYS A 111 10.85 22.71 4.08
CA LYS A 111 12.12 23.17 4.64
C LYS A 111 12.03 23.44 6.13
N LEU A 112 10.98 24.11 6.59
CA LEU A 112 10.77 24.37 8.01
C LEU A 112 10.53 23.09 8.81
N ALA A 113 9.72 22.15 8.29
CA ALA A 113 9.52 20.85 8.90
C ALA A 113 10.85 20.08 9.04
N ALA A 114 11.70 20.08 8.00
CA ALA A 114 13.03 19.46 8.04
C ALA A 114 13.96 20.10 9.08
N ILE A 115 13.90 21.42 9.26
CA ILE A 115 14.66 22.12 10.32
C ILE A 115 14.18 21.70 11.71
N ILE A 116 12.87 21.64 11.92
CA ILE A 116 12.28 21.16 13.18
C ILE A 116 12.69 19.70 13.43
N GLN A 117 12.61 18.86 12.41
CA GLN A 117 12.99 17.45 12.50
C GLN A 117 14.49 17.26 12.81
N ALA A 118 15.35 18.09 12.24
CA ALA A 118 16.80 18.06 12.53
C ALA A 118 17.11 18.44 13.99
N SER A 119 16.34 19.36 14.57
CA SER A 119 16.50 19.78 15.98
C SER A 119 15.80 18.83 16.97
N ASN A 120 14.67 18.25 16.57
CA ASN A 120 13.92 17.27 17.33
C ASN A 120 13.30 16.21 16.41
N PRO A 121 14.01 15.10 16.15
CA PRO A 121 13.56 14.06 15.22
C PRO A 121 12.19 13.46 15.54
N ARG A 122 11.78 13.48 16.81
CA ARG A 122 10.48 12.95 17.25
C ARG A 122 9.31 13.90 17.01
N ALA A 123 9.60 15.17 16.69
CA ALA A 123 8.58 16.18 16.53
C ALA A 123 7.86 16.14 15.19
N VAL A 124 8.38 15.40 14.20
CA VAL A 124 7.81 15.33 12.85
C VAL A 124 7.58 13.89 12.45
N ILE A 125 6.41 13.62 11.89
CA ILE A 125 6.11 12.36 11.19
C ILE A 125 5.64 12.67 9.77
N SER A 126 6.07 11.85 8.82
CA SER A 126 5.53 11.86 7.45
C SER A 126 4.52 10.73 7.31
N MET A 127 3.35 11.03 6.78
CA MET A 127 2.28 10.07 6.49
C MET A 127 2.10 9.93 4.99
N ALA A 128 2.06 8.69 4.52
CA ALA A 128 1.63 8.32 3.18
C ALA A 128 0.38 7.44 3.26
N LEU A 129 -0.67 7.86 2.58
CA LEU A 129 -1.90 7.08 2.42
C LEU A 129 -2.16 6.90 0.94
N THR A 130 -2.28 5.65 0.50
CA THR A 130 -2.57 5.30 -0.90
C THR A 130 -3.74 4.34 -0.97
N TYR A 131 -4.48 4.39 -2.08
CA TYR A 131 -5.62 3.51 -2.34
C TYR A 131 -5.52 2.90 -3.73
N TYR A 132 -5.75 1.59 -3.80
CA TYR A 132 -5.69 0.80 -5.02
C TYR A 132 -6.96 -0.03 -5.18
N THR A 133 -7.45 -0.19 -6.40
CA THR A 133 -8.70 -0.92 -6.65
C THR A 133 -8.79 -1.47 -8.07
N GLY A 134 -9.64 -2.46 -8.26
CA GLY A 134 -9.89 -3.12 -9.54
C GLY A 134 -8.94 -4.30 -9.78
N GLY A 135 -8.35 -4.39 -10.97
CA GLY A 135 -7.46 -5.48 -11.38
C GLY A 135 -6.09 -5.46 -10.69
N VAL A 136 -6.07 -5.27 -9.36
CA VAL A 136 -4.84 -5.23 -8.57
C VAL A 136 -4.39 -6.66 -8.26
N ASP A 137 -3.29 -7.07 -8.82
CA ASP A 137 -2.69 -8.41 -8.65
C ASP A 137 -1.46 -8.40 -7.74
N THR A 138 -0.92 -7.23 -7.45
CA THR A 138 0.28 -7.04 -6.63
C THR A 138 0.09 -5.95 -5.58
N VAL A 139 0.79 -6.09 -4.46
CA VAL A 139 0.93 -5.01 -3.47
C VAL A 139 2.14 -4.17 -3.86
N ALA A 140 1.85 -2.96 -4.37
CA ALA A 140 2.87 -2.03 -4.80
C ALA A 140 3.46 -1.25 -3.61
N HIS A 141 4.68 -0.74 -3.79
CA HIS A 141 5.31 0.27 -2.93
C HIS A 141 5.36 -0.09 -1.43
N ILE A 142 5.78 -1.32 -1.13
CA ILE A 142 6.10 -1.70 0.25
C ILE A 142 7.44 -1.07 0.66
N PRO A 143 7.59 -0.62 1.93
CA PRO A 143 8.80 0.03 2.42
C PRO A 143 10.07 -0.77 2.16
N GLU A 144 10.05 -2.09 2.33
CA GLU A 144 11.18 -3.00 2.11
C GLU A 144 11.75 -2.95 0.68
N ARG A 145 10.97 -2.48 -0.29
CA ARG A 145 11.43 -2.30 -1.67
C ARG A 145 11.76 -0.86 -1.98
N CYS A 146 10.88 0.07 -1.56
CA CYS A 146 11.03 1.48 -1.91
C CYS A 146 12.26 2.09 -1.22
N TYR A 147 12.40 1.90 0.09
CA TYR A 147 13.55 2.45 0.82
C TYR A 147 14.87 1.82 0.40
N VAL A 148 14.87 0.51 0.08
CA VAL A 148 16.09 -0.16 -0.44
C VAL A 148 16.45 0.39 -1.83
N ALA A 149 15.48 0.64 -2.70
CA ALA A 149 15.73 1.28 -4.00
C ALA A 149 16.27 2.71 -3.86
N ASP A 150 15.91 3.42 -2.79
CA ASP A 150 16.38 4.77 -2.45
C ASP A 150 17.74 4.77 -1.71
N GLY A 151 18.39 3.60 -1.56
CA GLY A 151 19.73 3.48 -0.95
C GLY A 151 19.75 3.23 0.55
N TYR A 152 18.60 3.02 1.17
CA TYR A 152 18.51 2.63 2.58
C TYR A 152 18.60 1.11 2.75
N GLN A 153 19.11 0.67 3.91
CA GLN A 153 19.13 -0.75 4.25
C GLN A 153 18.37 -1.00 5.55
N PRO A 154 17.59 -2.09 5.63
CA PRO A 154 16.96 -2.47 6.89
C PRO A 154 18.02 -2.87 7.90
N THR A 155 17.91 -2.38 9.14
CA THR A 155 18.88 -2.67 10.21
C THR A 155 18.55 -3.95 10.96
N GLU A 156 17.31 -4.39 10.89
CA GLU A 156 16.81 -5.57 11.61
C GLU A 156 15.62 -6.20 10.86
N THR A 157 15.24 -7.38 11.30
CA THR A 157 14.03 -8.05 10.80
C THR A 157 12.80 -7.22 11.14
N PRO A 158 11.85 -7.05 10.20
CA PRO A 158 10.62 -6.33 10.47
C PRO A 158 9.86 -6.91 11.67
N GLU A 159 9.42 -6.03 12.57
CA GLU A 159 8.61 -6.37 13.73
C GLU A 159 7.14 -6.09 13.46
N THR A 160 6.24 -6.91 14.00
CA THR A 160 4.80 -6.65 13.96
C THR A 160 4.28 -6.46 15.38
N LEU A 161 3.66 -5.31 15.62
CA LEU A 161 3.02 -4.98 16.89
C LEU A 161 1.52 -4.90 16.71
N SER A 162 0.78 -5.53 17.64
CA SER A 162 -0.68 -5.55 17.62
C SER A 162 -1.23 -4.49 18.58
N TRP A 163 -2.05 -3.58 18.06
CA TRP A 163 -2.68 -2.52 18.84
C TRP A 163 -4.18 -2.71 18.94
N ASN A 164 -4.69 -2.76 20.18
CA ASN A 164 -6.11 -2.81 20.42
C ASN A 164 -6.71 -1.41 20.28
N MET A 165 -7.53 -1.22 19.26
CA MET A 165 -8.20 0.05 18.96
C MET A 165 -9.47 0.28 19.78
N GLY A 166 -9.88 -0.73 20.54
CA GLY A 166 -11.14 -0.72 21.28
C GLY A 166 -12.36 -0.99 20.41
N PRO A 167 -13.52 -1.26 21.02
CA PRO A 167 -14.73 -1.63 20.31
C PRO A 167 -15.25 -0.45 19.46
N GLY A 168 -15.65 -0.76 18.23
CA GLY A 168 -16.32 0.17 17.32
C GLY A 168 -15.43 1.20 16.61
N ARG A 169 -14.14 1.31 16.91
CA ARG A 169 -13.24 2.27 16.24
C ARG A 169 -12.86 1.84 14.82
N LEU A 170 -12.80 0.56 14.56
CA LEU A 170 -12.44 -0.01 13.25
C LEU A 170 -13.63 -0.23 12.32
N GLY A 171 -14.78 0.38 12.65
CA GLY A 171 -16.03 0.19 11.93
C GLY A 171 -16.82 -1.03 12.40
N LYS A 172 -18.11 -1.09 12.02
CA LYS A 172 -19.05 -2.13 12.45
C LYS A 172 -18.73 -3.53 11.91
N THR A 173 -17.86 -3.63 10.92
CA THR A 173 -17.53 -4.89 10.22
C THR A 173 -16.24 -5.54 10.71
N ALA A 174 -15.42 -4.85 11.49
CA ALA A 174 -14.18 -5.42 12.01
C ALA A 174 -14.51 -6.41 13.18
N ALA A 175 -14.37 -7.69 12.89
CA ALA A 175 -14.51 -8.76 13.89
C ALA A 175 -13.40 -8.72 14.95
N ASN A 176 -12.23 -8.16 14.60
CA ASN A 176 -11.07 -8.03 15.47
C ASN A 176 -10.83 -6.55 15.80
N PRO A 177 -10.81 -6.15 17.09
CA PRO A 177 -10.51 -4.77 17.48
C PRO A 177 -9.02 -4.42 17.37
N ASN A 178 -8.16 -5.36 16.97
CA ASN A 178 -6.72 -5.14 16.86
C ASN A 178 -6.34 -4.75 15.42
N ILE A 179 -5.35 -3.87 15.32
CA ILE A 179 -4.61 -3.60 14.10
C ILE A 179 -3.18 -4.07 14.30
N ASP A 180 -2.72 -4.94 13.43
CA ASP A 180 -1.33 -5.33 13.35
C ASP A 180 -0.59 -4.33 12.48
N VAL A 181 0.45 -3.70 13.03
CA VAL A 181 1.28 -2.70 12.36
C VAL A 181 2.69 -3.25 12.24
N ARG A 182 3.23 -3.19 11.04
CA ARG A 182 4.59 -3.62 10.74
C ARG A 182 5.54 -2.46 10.88
N PHE A 183 6.66 -2.69 11.57
CA PHE A 183 7.72 -1.73 11.83
C PHE A 183 9.03 -2.20 11.22
N ILE A 184 9.76 -1.26 10.61
CA ILE A 184 11.08 -1.49 10.04
C ILE A 184 11.93 -0.26 10.29
N ASN A 185 13.18 -0.47 10.69
CA ASN A 185 14.18 0.58 10.76
C ASN A 185 15.09 0.49 9.54
N PHE A 186 15.36 1.64 8.91
CA PHE A 186 16.22 1.76 7.74
C PHE A 186 17.34 2.76 8.01
N GLU A 187 18.59 2.39 7.69
CA GLU A 187 19.75 3.27 7.73
C GLU A 187 20.17 3.73 6.33
N ASP A 188 20.56 4.98 6.21
CA ASP A 188 21.13 5.55 5.01
C ASP A 188 22.54 4.99 4.77
N GLN A 189 22.78 4.40 3.62
CA GLN A 189 24.09 3.88 3.19
C GLN A 189 24.84 4.84 2.26
N THR A 190 24.27 6.01 1.95
CA THR A 190 24.85 6.94 0.97
C THR A 190 26.01 7.76 1.52
N GLY A 191 26.32 7.64 2.81
CA GLY A 191 27.49 8.30 3.44
C GLY A 191 27.28 9.76 3.82
N HIS A 192 26.06 10.31 3.69
CA HIS A 192 25.75 11.70 4.03
C HIS A 192 25.43 11.93 5.52
N GLY A 193 25.71 10.97 6.37
CA GLY A 193 25.40 10.95 7.80
C GLY A 193 24.56 9.75 8.19
N ARG A 194 24.63 9.35 9.46
CA ARG A 194 23.84 8.22 9.95
C ARG A 194 22.43 8.73 10.26
N VAL A 195 21.49 8.44 9.39
CA VAL A 195 20.07 8.74 9.60
C VAL A 195 19.29 7.45 9.61
N THR A 196 18.68 7.14 10.75
CA THR A 196 17.78 5.99 10.88
C THR A 196 16.34 6.45 10.73
N LYS A 197 15.63 5.90 9.73
CA LYS A 197 14.20 6.08 9.54
C LYS A 197 13.46 4.90 10.14
N ARG A 198 12.50 5.17 11.01
CA ARG A 198 11.52 4.18 11.46
C ARG A 198 10.28 4.31 10.62
N VAL A 199 9.90 3.23 9.96
CA VAL A 199 8.70 3.14 9.14
C VAL A 199 7.72 2.18 9.79
N ALA A 200 6.50 2.65 10.00
CA ALA A 200 5.38 1.87 10.50
C ALA A 200 4.30 1.82 9.42
N TYR A 201 3.80 0.65 9.07
CA TYR A 201 2.74 0.57 8.07
C TYR A 201 1.79 -0.60 8.29
N PHE A 202 0.59 -0.46 7.73
CA PHE A 202 -0.41 -1.50 7.64
C PHE A 202 -1.29 -1.28 6.41
N PHE A 203 -2.09 -2.29 6.10
CA PHE A 203 -3.04 -2.26 4.99
C PHE A 203 -4.47 -2.43 5.51
N PHE A 204 -5.41 -1.92 4.73
CA PHE A 204 -6.82 -2.26 4.83
C PHE A 204 -7.24 -2.82 3.48
N ALA A 205 -7.49 -4.13 3.39
CA ALA A 205 -7.79 -4.85 2.16
C ALA A 205 -9.14 -5.57 2.27
N ASP A 206 -10.06 -5.29 1.35
CA ASP A 206 -11.39 -5.91 1.27
C ASP A 206 -12.11 -6.06 2.63
N GLY A 207 -11.96 -5.05 3.51
CA GLY A 207 -12.62 -5.00 4.81
C GLY A 207 -11.82 -5.55 5.99
N GLN A 208 -10.58 -5.97 5.79
CA GLN A 208 -9.70 -6.52 6.82
C GLN A 208 -8.42 -5.69 6.97
N TYR A 209 -7.90 -5.60 8.20
CA TYR A 209 -6.61 -5.00 8.48
C TYR A 209 -5.52 -6.06 8.37
N GLU A 210 -4.44 -5.74 7.66
CA GLU A 210 -3.33 -6.63 7.37
C GLU A 210 -2.01 -5.90 7.58
N SER A 211 -1.01 -6.57 8.13
CA SER A 211 0.36 -6.03 8.27
C SER A 211 1.34 -6.62 7.26
N ASP A 212 0.98 -7.74 6.64
CA ASP A 212 1.83 -8.45 5.71
C ASP A 212 1.34 -8.29 4.25
N PRO A 213 2.22 -7.89 3.31
CA PRO A 213 1.88 -7.77 1.90
C PRO A 213 1.39 -9.08 1.26
N LEU A 214 1.86 -10.24 1.75
CA LEU A 214 1.44 -11.53 1.21
C LEU A 214 -0.02 -11.82 1.59
N SER A 215 -0.41 -11.52 2.84
CA SER A 215 -1.80 -11.63 3.31
C SER A 215 -2.75 -10.75 2.48
N VAL A 216 -2.33 -9.52 2.17
CA VAL A 216 -3.09 -8.63 1.26
C VAL A 216 -3.26 -9.27 -0.11
N ARG A 217 -2.20 -9.84 -0.70
CA ARG A 217 -2.28 -10.52 -2.00
C ARG A 217 -3.22 -11.72 -1.96
N GLN A 218 -3.22 -12.49 -0.88
CA GLN A 218 -4.13 -13.63 -0.71
C GLN A 218 -5.59 -13.16 -0.64
N THR A 219 -5.86 -12.08 0.10
CA THR A 219 -7.19 -11.46 0.20
C THR A 219 -7.66 -10.97 -1.17
N LEU A 220 -6.84 -10.22 -1.89
CA LEU A 220 -7.16 -9.72 -3.24
C LEU A 220 -7.31 -10.86 -4.27
N GLY A 221 -6.53 -11.93 -4.13
CA GLY A 221 -6.55 -13.11 -4.99
C GLY A 221 -7.75 -14.05 -4.77
N ASN A 222 -8.58 -13.79 -3.77
CA ASN A 222 -9.74 -14.64 -3.49
C ASN A 222 -10.78 -14.55 -4.62
N LEU A 223 -10.86 -15.61 -5.41
CA LEU A 223 -11.73 -15.69 -6.61
C LEU A 223 -13.24 -15.67 -6.31
N ARG A 224 -13.65 -15.72 -5.05
CA ARG A 224 -15.06 -15.59 -4.64
C ARG A 224 -15.52 -14.15 -4.48
N PHE A 225 -14.58 -13.20 -4.35
CA PHE A 225 -14.90 -11.78 -4.22
C PHE A 225 -14.95 -11.12 -5.59
N LYS A 226 -16.03 -10.36 -5.83
CA LYS A 226 -16.25 -9.61 -7.08
C LYS A 226 -15.37 -8.36 -7.15
N HIS A 227 -15.12 -7.76 -6.01
CA HIS A 227 -14.37 -6.52 -5.87
C HIS A 227 -12.98 -6.81 -5.31
N ALA A 228 -12.04 -5.92 -5.61
CA ALA A 228 -10.73 -5.90 -4.97
C ALA A 228 -10.29 -4.47 -4.71
N PHE A 229 -9.88 -4.19 -3.49
CA PHE A 229 -9.28 -2.91 -3.11
C PHE A 229 -8.39 -3.07 -1.90
N TYR A 230 -7.40 -2.20 -1.80
CA TYR A 230 -6.67 -2.01 -0.55
C TYR A 230 -6.20 -0.57 -0.41
N SER A 231 -6.05 -0.11 0.82
CA SER A 231 -5.29 1.09 1.17
C SER A 231 -4.07 0.71 1.97
N LYS A 232 -3.00 1.46 1.79
CA LYS A 232 -1.79 1.40 2.63
C LYS A 232 -1.70 2.69 3.42
N VAL A 233 -1.53 2.57 4.72
CA VAL A 233 -1.14 3.66 5.62
C VAL A 233 0.30 3.43 6.03
N GLU A 234 1.14 4.43 5.81
CA GLU A 234 2.56 4.40 6.16
C GLU A 234 2.90 5.66 6.94
N LEU A 235 3.58 5.49 8.05
CA LEU A 235 4.10 6.57 8.89
C LEU A 235 5.62 6.41 8.97
N MET A 236 6.34 7.51 8.74
CA MET A 236 7.80 7.54 8.85
C MET A 236 8.22 8.62 9.83
N SER A 237 9.17 8.28 10.69
CA SER A 237 9.87 9.20 11.58
C SER A 237 11.37 8.97 11.53
N ILE A 238 12.15 9.99 11.90
CA ILE A 238 13.58 9.83 12.11
C ILE A 238 13.81 9.44 13.57
N ILE A 239 14.70 8.46 13.79
CA ILE A 239 15.15 8.06 15.12
C ILE A 239 16.47 8.80 15.38
N PRO A 240 16.61 9.52 16.50
CA PRO A 240 17.91 10.06 16.90
C PRO A 240 18.87 8.90 17.24
N ASP A 241 20.13 9.09 16.94
CA ASP A 241 21.23 8.20 17.34
C ASP A 241 21.35 8.11 18.85
#